data_b56eacb9fbe86b56efc09253504b8c55
#
_entry.id   b56eacb9fbe86b56efc09253504b8c55
#
_cell.length_a   1.000
_cell.length_b   1.000
_cell.length_c   1.000
_cell.angle_alpha   90.00
_cell.angle_beta   90.00
_cell.angle_gamma   90.00
#
_symmetry.space_group_name_H-M   'P 1'
#
loop_
_entity.id
_entity.type
_entity.pdbx_description
1 polymer ?
#
loop_
_entity_poly.entity_id
_entity_poly.type
_entity_poly.pdbx_seq_one_letter_code
_entity_poly.pdbx_strand_id
1 'polypeptide(L)'
;MRMRGLVAAIVVAATAVSAPGALAASGPHLGRDGCDHSVPPAAGLKRATFKKAGTVIKPGTKAAIVMVTSCGKITIQLALDKKNPIPNSIAFLVTKHFYDGLSIFRAVPDFVLQGGDPQNRGIGGPGYEVVGKVPAGYRYKLGDVAMAKTASDADGTAGSQFFLISGAQGAALPLQYGLLGHAADKASLATIARLAKFSTATEQPSKPLYIWTAKLVRE
;
A
#
# COMPACT_ATOMS: atom_id res chain seq x y z
N MET A 1 -47.52 58.79 -32.97
CA MET A 1 -47.81 57.70 -32.07
C MET A 1 -46.55 56.82 -31.92
N ARG A 2 -45.79 56.99 -30.85
CA ARG A 2 -44.51 56.27 -30.62
C ARG A 2 -44.78 55.17 -29.59
N MET A 3 -44.71 53.93 -30.03
CA MET A 3 -44.70 52.74 -29.13
C MET A 3 -43.35 52.56 -28.51
N ARG A 4 -43.25 52.63 -27.19
CA ARG A 4 -42.06 52.30 -26.39
C ARG A 4 -42.12 50.80 -26.08
N GLY A 5 -41.18 50.06 -26.67
CA GLY A 5 -41.00 48.65 -26.33
C GLY A 5 -40.30 48.51 -24.96
N LEU A 6 -40.92 47.71 -24.08
CA LEU A 6 -40.37 47.35 -22.79
C LEU A 6 -39.41 46.14 -22.99
N VAL A 7 -38.14 46.31 -22.71
CA VAL A 7 -37.18 45.20 -22.69
C VAL A 7 -37.12 44.64 -21.26
N ALA A 8 -37.67 43.44 -21.10
CA ALA A 8 -37.56 42.69 -19.83
C ALA A 8 -36.19 42.06 -19.73
N ALA A 9 -35.37 42.46 -18.76
CA ALA A 9 -34.11 41.85 -18.44
C ALA A 9 -34.36 40.59 -17.60
N ILE A 10 -34.03 39.41 -18.15
CA ILE A 10 -34.03 38.15 -17.42
C ILE A 10 -32.72 38.06 -16.61
N VAL A 11 -32.82 38.18 -15.30
CA VAL A 11 -31.72 37.92 -14.37
C VAL A 11 -31.64 36.40 -14.14
N VAL A 12 -30.67 35.74 -14.74
CA VAL A 12 -30.33 34.34 -14.45
C VAL A 12 -29.50 34.28 -13.17
N ALA A 13 -30.11 33.88 -12.08
CA ALA A 13 -29.40 33.58 -10.83
C ALA A 13 -28.61 32.30 -10.99
N ALA A 14 -27.29 32.42 -11.09
CA ALA A 14 -26.38 31.26 -11.04
C ALA A 14 -26.32 30.74 -9.61
N THR A 15 -26.99 29.63 -9.32
CA THR A 15 -26.81 28.89 -8.08
C THR A 15 -25.44 28.16 -8.14
N ALA A 16 -24.48 28.65 -7.39
CA ALA A 16 -23.21 27.95 -7.17
C ALA A 16 -23.48 26.68 -6.39
N VAL A 17 -23.46 25.54 -7.06
CA VAL A 17 -23.40 24.23 -6.41
C VAL A 17 -21.99 24.10 -5.83
N SER A 18 -21.85 24.33 -4.52
CA SER A 18 -20.64 24.00 -3.78
C SER A 18 -20.43 22.48 -3.83
N ALA A 19 -19.40 22.03 -4.52
CA ALA A 19 -18.94 20.65 -4.45
C ALA A 19 -18.65 20.30 -2.98
N PRO A 20 -19.03 19.10 -2.48
CA PRO A 20 -18.68 18.69 -1.14
C PRO A 20 -17.16 18.65 -1.06
N GLY A 21 -16.58 19.50 -0.20
CA GLY A 21 -15.16 19.52 0.07
C GLY A 21 -14.71 18.11 0.44
N ALA A 22 -13.78 17.55 -0.33
CA ALA A 22 -13.10 16.34 0.04
C ALA A 22 -12.45 16.59 1.41
N LEU A 23 -13.01 16.00 2.46
CA LEU A 23 -12.37 15.95 3.77
C LEU A 23 -10.98 15.36 3.55
N ALA A 24 -9.95 16.19 3.64
CA ALA A 24 -8.58 15.73 3.66
C ALA A 24 -8.49 14.73 4.82
N ALA A 25 -8.34 13.44 4.50
CA ALA A 25 -8.22 12.42 5.52
C ALA A 25 -7.02 12.80 6.39
N SER A 26 -7.28 13.15 7.65
CA SER A 26 -6.23 13.38 8.63
C SER A 26 -5.39 12.10 8.74
N GLY A 27 -4.06 12.26 8.71
CA GLY A 27 -3.15 11.12 8.92
C GLY A 27 -3.26 10.59 10.36
N PRO A 28 -2.51 9.52 10.68
CA PRO A 28 -2.53 8.91 12.00
C PRO A 28 -2.10 9.88 13.09
N HIS A 29 -2.79 9.85 14.23
CA HIS A 29 -2.45 10.59 15.45
C HIS A 29 -1.66 9.67 16.38
N LEU A 30 -0.33 9.76 16.37
CA LEU A 30 0.54 8.86 17.12
C LEU A 30 0.37 9.01 18.63
N GLY A 31 0.00 7.92 19.29
CA GLY A 31 -0.10 7.81 20.74
C GLY A 31 1.26 7.69 21.44
N ARG A 32 1.24 7.40 22.75
CA ARG A 32 2.44 7.26 23.58
C ARG A 32 3.39 6.13 23.13
N ASP A 33 2.87 5.09 22.50
CA ASP A 33 3.65 3.98 21.94
C ASP A 33 4.19 4.29 20.53
N GLY A 34 3.96 5.51 20.03
CA GLY A 34 4.39 5.97 18.71
C GLY A 34 3.52 5.47 17.57
N CYS A 35 2.30 4.95 17.87
CA CYS A 35 1.38 4.41 16.90
C CYS A 35 -0.05 4.92 17.10
N ASP A 36 -0.84 4.91 16.04
CA ASP A 36 -2.28 5.14 16.05
C ASP A 36 -3.00 3.82 15.72
N HIS A 37 -3.77 3.32 16.67
CA HIS A 37 -4.52 2.07 16.53
C HIS A 37 -5.99 2.29 16.15
N SER A 38 -6.37 3.53 15.88
CA SER A 38 -7.72 3.84 15.41
C SER A 38 -7.94 3.34 13.98
N VAL A 39 -9.19 3.13 13.65
CA VAL A 39 -9.59 2.61 12.33
C VAL A 39 -9.52 3.73 11.30
N PRO A 40 -8.72 3.60 10.23
CA PRO A 40 -8.66 4.61 9.18
C PRO A 40 -10.00 4.79 8.46
N PRO A 41 -10.31 5.98 7.93
CA PRO A 41 -11.56 6.23 7.21
C PRO A 41 -11.79 5.30 6.00
N ALA A 42 -10.72 4.83 5.36
CA ALA A 42 -10.78 3.91 4.23
C ALA A 42 -10.86 2.42 4.62
N ALA A 43 -10.81 2.09 5.92
CA ALA A 43 -10.96 0.70 6.37
C ALA A 43 -12.36 0.18 6.09
N GLY A 44 -12.46 -1.10 5.73
CA GLY A 44 -13.75 -1.73 5.41
C GLY A 44 -14.34 -1.38 4.04
N LEU A 45 -13.79 -0.42 3.31
CA LEU A 45 -14.23 -0.14 1.95
C LEU A 45 -13.92 -1.33 1.04
N LYS A 46 -14.90 -1.74 0.22
CA LYS A 46 -14.72 -2.80 -0.79
C LYS A 46 -13.67 -2.37 -1.81
N ARG A 47 -12.70 -3.24 -2.08
CA ARG A 47 -11.68 -3.01 -3.09
C ARG A 47 -12.15 -3.50 -4.46
N ALA A 48 -11.80 -2.72 -5.49
CA ALA A 48 -12.04 -3.15 -6.87
C ALA A 48 -11.14 -4.34 -7.22
N THR A 49 -11.65 -5.24 -8.05
CA THR A 49 -10.86 -6.29 -8.69
C THR A 49 -10.51 -5.89 -10.11
N PHE A 50 -9.40 -6.39 -10.62
CA PHE A 50 -8.88 -6.05 -11.94
C PHE A 50 -8.55 -7.33 -12.70
N LYS A 51 -8.59 -7.29 -14.03
CA LYS A 51 -8.16 -8.43 -14.86
C LYS A 51 -6.63 -8.49 -15.05
N LYS A 52 -5.96 -7.35 -14.95
CA LYS A 52 -4.50 -7.19 -15.07
C LYS A 52 -4.05 -5.82 -14.56
N ALA A 53 -2.77 -5.66 -14.28
CA ALA A 53 -2.19 -4.35 -14.00
C ALA A 53 -2.12 -3.48 -15.26
N GLY A 54 -2.42 -2.19 -15.12
CA GLY A 54 -2.04 -1.17 -16.11
C GLY A 54 -0.57 -0.78 -15.94
N THR A 55 0.03 -0.21 -16.99
CA THR A 55 1.39 0.33 -16.91
C THR A 55 1.37 1.72 -16.30
N VAL A 56 1.98 1.87 -15.13
CA VAL A 56 2.07 3.14 -14.38
C VAL A 56 3.51 3.58 -14.12
N ILE A 57 4.48 2.67 -14.27
CA ILE A 57 5.91 2.98 -14.17
C ILE A 57 6.52 2.79 -15.56
N LYS A 58 7.16 3.83 -16.09
CA LYS A 58 7.90 3.74 -17.37
C LYS A 58 9.27 3.08 -17.13
N PRO A 59 9.77 2.30 -18.09
CA PRO A 59 11.14 1.76 -18.01
C PRO A 59 12.17 2.88 -17.77
N GLY A 60 13.10 2.65 -16.85
CA GLY A 60 14.16 3.63 -16.53
C GLY A 60 13.75 4.72 -15.51
N THR A 61 12.50 4.80 -15.10
CA THR A 61 12.04 5.72 -14.06
C THR A 61 12.33 5.13 -12.68
N LYS A 62 13.05 5.85 -11.83
CA LYS A 62 13.12 5.52 -10.41
C LYS A 62 11.77 5.82 -9.75
N ALA A 63 11.30 4.94 -8.91
CA ALA A 63 10.04 5.12 -8.22
C ALA A 63 10.05 4.50 -6.83
N ALA A 64 9.26 5.09 -5.92
CA ALA A 64 9.07 4.61 -4.57
C ALA A 64 7.58 4.59 -4.23
N ILE A 65 7.19 3.75 -3.28
CA ILE A 65 5.87 3.77 -2.65
C ILE A 65 6.04 4.33 -1.24
N VAL A 66 5.30 5.38 -0.94
CA VAL A 66 5.22 5.95 0.42
C VAL A 66 3.95 5.42 1.07
N MET A 67 4.10 4.56 2.07
CA MET A 67 3.01 4.06 2.91
C MET A 67 2.98 4.84 4.22
N VAL A 68 1.86 5.46 4.54
CA VAL A 68 1.56 5.98 5.87
C VAL A 68 0.90 4.85 6.64
N THR A 69 1.51 4.42 7.73
CA THR A 69 1.03 3.30 8.55
C THR A 69 0.61 3.78 9.94
N SER A 70 -0.01 2.91 10.71
CA SER A 70 -0.33 3.18 12.13
C SER A 70 0.86 3.69 12.94
N CYS A 71 2.09 3.32 12.62
CA CYS A 71 3.29 3.70 13.39
C CYS A 71 4.21 4.68 12.66
N GLY A 72 3.72 5.33 11.62
CA GLY A 72 4.47 6.32 10.85
C GLY A 72 4.66 5.93 9.39
N LYS A 73 5.53 6.64 8.72
CA LYS A 73 5.76 6.52 7.28
C LYS A 73 6.84 5.49 6.97
N ILE A 74 6.60 4.69 5.92
CA ILE A 74 7.59 3.79 5.30
C ILE A 74 7.71 4.19 3.84
N THR A 75 8.90 4.54 3.39
CA THR A 75 9.23 4.75 1.98
C THR A 75 9.87 3.46 1.46
N ILE A 76 9.25 2.84 0.47
CA ILE A 76 9.71 1.61 -0.18
C ILE A 76 10.31 1.99 -1.52
N GLN A 77 11.64 1.92 -1.64
CA GLN A 77 12.33 2.04 -2.92
C GLN A 77 12.03 0.79 -3.75
N LEU A 78 11.44 0.94 -4.93
CA LEU A 78 11.03 -0.18 -5.76
C LEU A 78 12.24 -0.85 -6.43
N ALA A 79 12.22 -2.19 -6.48
CA ALA A 79 13.22 -3.01 -7.16
C ALA A 79 12.92 -3.07 -8.66
N LEU A 80 13.29 -2.03 -9.40
CA LEU A 80 12.95 -1.83 -10.80
C LEU A 80 13.92 -2.58 -11.72
N ASP A 81 13.60 -3.85 -11.99
CA ASP A 81 14.18 -4.62 -13.10
C ASP A 81 13.17 -4.64 -14.26
N LYS A 82 13.67 -4.45 -15.50
CA LYS A 82 12.83 -4.46 -16.72
C LYS A 82 12.03 -5.76 -16.91
N LYS A 83 12.51 -6.86 -16.32
CA LYS A 83 11.88 -8.19 -16.41
C LYS A 83 11.02 -8.55 -15.19
N ASN A 84 10.95 -7.66 -14.18
CA ASN A 84 10.15 -7.89 -12.98
C ASN A 84 8.84 -7.08 -13.04
N PRO A 85 7.67 -7.71 -13.26
CA PRO A 85 6.39 -7.01 -13.35
C PRO A 85 5.85 -6.56 -11.98
N ILE A 86 6.36 -7.09 -10.88
CA ILE A 86 5.84 -6.87 -9.52
C ILE A 86 5.80 -5.38 -9.15
N PRO A 87 6.89 -4.59 -9.29
CA PRO A 87 6.85 -3.19 -8.91
C PRO A 87 5.79 -2.38 -9.65
N ASN A 88 5.60 -2.63 -10.96
CA ASN A 88 4.56 -1.97 -11.72
C ASN A 88 3.16 -2.41 -11.30
N SER A 89 2.96 -3.72 -11.02
CA SER A 89 1.69 -4.27 -10.56
C SER A 89 1.26 -3.63 -9.23
N ILE A 90 2.16 -3.57 -8.25
CA ILE A 90 1.86 -2.98 -6.95
C ILE A 90 1.69 -1.45 -7.06
N ALA A 91 2.51 -0.77 -7.84
CA ALA A 91 2.34 0.65 -8.12
C ALA A 91 1.00 0.96 -8.79
N PHE A 92 0.53 0.12 -9.71
CA PHE A 92 -0.81 0.24 -10.28
C PHE A 92 -1.89 0.16 -9.20
N LEU A 93 -1.83 -0.83 -8.30
CA LEU A 93 -2.77 -0.96 -7.19
C LEU A 93 -2.73 0.26 -6.24
N VAL A 94 -1.53 0.80 -5.97
CA VAL A 94 -1.36 2.04 -5.21
C VAL A 94 -2.08 3.21 -5.88
N THR A 95 -1.97 3.38 -7.20
CA THR A 95 -2.70 4.45 -7.93
C THR A 95 -4.22 4.28 -7.92
N LYS A 96 -4.71 3.09 -7.56
CA LYS A 96 -6.13 2.75 -7.41
C LYS A 96 -6.60 2.81 -5.95
N HIS A 97 -5.79 3.34 -5.04
CA HIS A 97 -6.09 3.40 -3.61
C HIS A 97 -6.42 2.03 -2.99
N PHE A 98 -5.87 0.96 -3.59
CA PHE A 98 -6.18 -0.42 -3.19
C PHE A 98 -5.74 -0.71 -1.75
N TYR A 99 -4.62 -0.14 -1.32
CA TYR A 99 -4.02 -0.39 -0.01
C TYR A 99 -4.55 0.49 1.12
N ASP A 100 -5.23 1.60 0.80
CA ASP A 100 -5.67 2.57 1.79
C ASP A 100 -6.67 1.94 2.76
N GLY A 101 -6.38 1.97 4.06
CA GLY A 101 -7.20 1.39 5.12
C GLY A 101 -7.09 -0.13 5.28
N LEU A 102 -6.24 -0.84 4.52
CA LEU A 102 -5.99 -2.27 4.75
C LEU A 102 -5.18 -2.50 6.02
N SER A 103 -5.43 -3.61 6.70
CA SER A 103 -4.67 -3.97 7.90
C SER A 103 -3.33 -4.65 7.56
N ILE A 104 -2.39 -4.52 8.50
CA ILE A 104 -1.29 -5.46 8.68
C ILE A 104 -1.87 -6.55 9.56
N PHE A 105 -2.40 -7.60 8.93
CA PHE A 105 -3.23 -8.62 9.62
C PHE A 105 -2.40 -9.72 10.27
N ARG A 106 -1.13 -9.86 9.89
CA ARG A 106 -0.19 -10.86 10.44
C ARG A 106 1.09 -10.17 10.85
N ALA A 107 1.53 -10.41 12.09
CA ALA A 107 2.76 -9.85 12.65
C ALA A 107 3.45 -10.91 13.50
N VAL A 108 4.59 -11.42 13.02
CA VAL A 108 5.32 -12.53 13.65
C VAL A 108 6.64 -12.01 14.25
N PRO A 109 6.94 -12.32 15.52
CA PRO A 109 8.19 -11.86 16.15
C PRO A 109 9.42 -12.35 15.40
N ASP A 110 10.40 -11.46 15.23
CA ASP A 110 11.67 -11.72 14.54
C ASP A 110 11.52 -12.29 13.11
N PHE A 111 10.37 -12.06 12.48
CA PHE A 111 10.08 -12.62 11.16
C PHE A 111 9.55 -11.55 10.19
N VAL A 112 8.23 -11.41 10.09
CA VAL A 112 7.60 -10.52 9.09
C VAL A 112 6.35 -9.83 9.62
N LEU A 113 5.99 -8.73 8.92
CA LEU A 113 4.72 -8.02 9.03
C LEU A 113 4.00 -8.13 7.69
N GLN A 114 2.86 -8.81 7.62
CA GLN A 114 2.14 -9.09 6.37
C GLN A 114 0.84 -8.28 6.28
N GLY A 115 0.59 -7.72 5.11
CA GLY A 115 -0.60 -6.95 4.78
C GLY A 115 -0.96 -7.03 3.30
N GLY A 116 -1.89 -6.16 2.85
CA GLY A 116 -2.27 -6.07 1.43
C GLY A 116 -3.37 -7.03 1.00
N ASP A 117 -4.04 -7.70 1.95
CA ASP A 117 -5.23 -8.51 1.68
C ASP A 117 -6.49 -7.64 1.83
N PRO A 118 -7.32 -7.46 0.78
CA PRO A 118 -8.56 -6.71 0.87
C PRO A 118 -9.62 -7.34 1.79
N GLN A 119 -9.44 -8.59 2.19
CA GLN A 119 -10.33 -9.31 3.11
C GLN A 119 -9.73 -9.45 4.52
N ASN A 120 -8.45 -9.09 4.73
CA ASN A 120 -7.70 -9.23 5.98
C ASN A 120 -7.72 -10.65 6.56
N ARG A 121 -7.72 -11.68 5.71
CA ARG A 121 -7.79 -13.11 6.08
C ARG A 121 -6.70 -13.98 5.46
N GLY A 122 -5.79 -13.37 4.70
CA GLY A 122 -4.70 -14.06 4.00
C GLY A 122 -5.06 -14.74 2.68
N ILE A 123 -6.30 -14.59 2.21
CA ILE A 123 -6.82 -15.28 1.00
C ILE A 123 -7.32 -14.33 -0.09
N GLY A 124 -7.37 -13.02 0.17
CA GLY A 124 -7.83 -12.01 -0.77
C GLY A 124 -6.73 -11.51 -1.69
N GLY A 125 -7.14 -10.94 -2.82
CA GLY A 125 -6.23 -10.39 -3.82
C GLY A 125 -6.90 -9.41 -4.78
N PRO A 126 -6.17 -8.90 -5.77
CA PRO A 126 -6.64 -7.88 -6.69
C PRO A 126 -7.44 -8.43 -7.88
N GLY A 127 -7.66 -9.76 -7.96
CA GLY A 127 -8.32 -10.44 -9.07
C GLY A 127 -7.38 -10.90 -10.19
N TYR A 128 -6.08 -10.68 -10.05
CA TYR A 128 -5.04 -11.16 -10.96
C TYR A 128 -3.73 -11.39 -10.18
N GLU A 129 -2.81 -12.09 -10.82
CA GLU A 129 -1.45 -12.30 -10.35
C GLU A 129 -0.44 -12.00 -11.45
N VAL A 130 0.79 -11.72 -11.03
CA VAL A 130 1.97 -11.64 -11.89
C VAL A 130 3.06 -12.55 -11.35
N VAL A 131 3.98 -12.99 -12.19
CA VAL A 131 5.13 -13.77 -11.77
C VAL A 131 6.39 -12.94 -12.02
N GLY A 132 7.06 -12.57 -10.93
CA GLY A 132 8.33 -11.86 -10.97
C GLY A 132 9.49 -12.80 -10.67
N LYS A 133 10.69 -12.40 -11.11
CA LYS A 133 11.91 -13.14 -10.78
C LYS A 133 12.53 -12.60 -9.50
N VAL A 134 12.88 -13.49 -8.59
CA VAL A 134 13.79 -13.14 -7.52
C VAL A 134 15.20 -13.11 -8.10
N PRO A 135 16.00 -12.03 -7.86
CA PRO A 135 17.34 -11.96 -8.40
C PRO A 135 18.22 -13.12 -7.91
N ALA A 136 18.88 -13.82 -8.83
CA ALA A 136 19.78 -14.93 -8.47
C ALA A 136 20.88 -14.44 -7.50
N GLY A 137 21.13 -15.22 -6.44
CA GLY A 137 22.13 -14.87 -5.43
C GLY A 137 21.70 -13.77 -4.45
N TYR A 138 20.49 -13.26 -4.56
CA TYR A 138 19.94 -12.30 -3.59
C TYR A 138 19.79 -12.96 -2.21
N ARG A 139 19.96 -12.18 -1.17
CA ARG A 139 19.62 -12.55 0.21
C ARG A 139 18.72 -11.48 0.76
N TYR A 140 17.57 -11.89 1.28
CA TYR A 140 16.67 -10.95 1.93
C TYR A 140 17.35 -10.28 3.12
N LYS A 141 16.93 -9.05 3.39
CA LYS A 141 17.47 -8.19 4.45
C LYS A 141 16.35 -7.59 5.26
N LEU A 142 16.66 -7.16 6.46
CA LEU A 142 15.77 -6.33 7.26
C LEU A 142 15.32 -5.11 6.45
N GLY A 143 14.02 -4.88 6.39
CA GLY A 143 13.42 -3.80 5.62
C GLY A 143 13.11 -4.13 4.16
N ASP A 144 13.45 -5.33 3.67
CA ASP A 144 12.98 -5.77 2.35
C ASP A 144 11.46 -6.00 2.39
N VAL A 145 10.84 -5.74 1.25
CA VAL A 145 9.42 -5.95 1.01
C VAL A 145 9.28 -6.98 -0.10
N ALA A 146 8.71 -8.13 0.24
CA ALA A 146 8.50 -9.22 -0.71
C ALA A 146 7.02 -9.60 -0.79
N MET A 147 6.64 -10.24 -1.88
CA MET A 147 5.25 -10.60 -2.16
C MET A 147 4.91 -11.95 -1.52
N ALA A 148 3.79 -12.00 -0.81
CA ALA A 148 3.28 -13.24 -0.26
C ALA A 148 2.67 -14.11 -1.38
N LYS A 149 2.88 -15.42 -1.26
CA LYS A 149 2.29 -16.45 -2.11
C LYS A 149 1.89 -17.66 -1.27
N THR A 150 1.04 -18.52 -1.80
CA THR A 150 0.74 -19.81 -1.16
C THR A 150 1.86 -20.82 -1.42
N ALA A 151 1.84 -21.93 -0.68
CA ALA A 151 2.84 -23.01 -0.88
C ALA A 151 2.71 -23.66 -2.26
N SER A 152 1.51 -23.69 -2.85
CA SER A 152 1.23 -24.27 -4.17
C SER A 152 1.58 -23.34 -5.34
N ASP A 153 1.78 -22.05 -5.10
CA ASP A 153 2.09 -21.10 -6.16
C ASP A 153 3.55 -21.20 -6.60
N ALA A 154 3.78 -20.93 -7.88
CA ALA A 154 5.13 -20.85 -8.43
C ALA A 154 5.97 -19.77 -7.72
N ASP A 155 7.29 -19.95 -7.71
CA ASP A 155 8.20 -18.95 -7.15
C ASP A 155 8.05 -17.62 -7.88
N GLY A 156 8.00 -16.53 -7.11
CA GLY A 156 7.81 -15.18 -7.64
C GLY A 156 6.36 -14.80 -7.94
N THR A 157 5.36 -15.67 -7.68
CA THR A 157 3.94 -15.31 -7.81
C THR A 157 3.60 -14.16 -6.86
N ALA A 158 2.82 -13.20 -7.35
CA ALA A 158 2.46 -11.99 -6.63
C ALA A 158 1.05 -11.52 -6.99
N GLY A 159 0.16 -11.49 -6.01
CA GLY A 159 -1.11 -10.77 -6.06
C GLY A 159 -0.96 -9.37 -5.50
N SER A 160 -1.72 -9.05 -4.42
CA SER A 160 -1.59 -7.78 -3.68
C SER A 160 -0.95 -7.94 -2.31
N GLN A 161 -0.90 -9.15 -1.74
CA GLN A 161 -0.36 -9.36 -0.41
C GLN A 161 1.16 -9.29 -0.43
N PHE A 162 1.71 -8.58 0.55
CA PHE A 162 3.15 -8.41 0.74
C PHE A 162 3.52 -8.61 2.20
N PHE A 163 4.79 -8.82 2.47
CA PHE A 163 5.34 -8.76 3.82
C PHE A 163 6.60 -7.90 3.88
N LEU A 164 6.74 -7.22 5.00
CA LEU A 164 7.94 -6.46 5.40
C LEU A 164 8.81 -7.39 6.25
N ILE A 165 10.06 -7.58 5.89
CA ILE A 165 11.01 -8.34 6.71
C ILE A 165 11.39 -7.50 7.92
N SER A 166 10.96 -7.93 9.10
CA SER A 166 11.11 -7.22 10.37
C SER A 166 12.09 -7.88 11.35
N GLY A 167 12.65 -9.05 10.99
CA GLY A 167 13.60 -9.76 11.85
C GLY A 167 14.50 -10.73 11.10
N ALA A 168 15.43 -11.35 11.84
CA ALA A 168 16.48 -12.22 11.29
C ALA A 168 15.92 -13.49 10.64
N GLN A 169 14.88 -14.08 11.22
CA GLN A 169 14.22 -15.26 10.64
C GLN A 169 13.56 -14.92 9.29
N GLY A 170 12.99 -13.72 9.14
CA GLY A 170 12.48 -13.26 7.86
C GLY A 170 13.58 -13.08 6.81
N ALA A 171 14.74 -12.59 7.22
CA ALA A 171 15.90 -12.45 6.33
C ALA A 171 16.49 -13.80 5.89
N ALA A 172 16.24 -14.87 6.63
CA ALA A 172 16.68 -16.24 6.31
C ALA A 172 15.73 -17.00 5.38
N LEU A 173 14.61 -16.38 4.94
CA LEU A 173 13.67 -16.99 4.01
C LEU A 173 14.35 -17.45 2.71
N PRO A 174 13.92 -18.59 2.12
CA PRO A 174 14.40 -19.04 0.82
C PRO A 174 13.98 -18.07 -0.29
N LEU A 175 14.78 -18.01 -1.36
CA LEU A 175 14.55 -17.14 -2.52
C LEU A 175 13.40 -17.64 -3.40
N GLN A 176 12.18 -17.58 -2.90
CA GLN A 176 10.96 -17.98 -3.61
C GLN A 176 9.90 -16.86 -3.67
N TYR A 177 10.09 -15.78 -2.94
CA TYR A 177 9.16 -14.68 -2.88
C TYR A 177 9.63 -13.52 -3.77
N GLY A 178 8.75 -13.01 -4.62
CA GLY A 178 9.08 -11.90 -5.51
C GLY A 178 9.42 -10.62 -4.74
N LEU A 179 10.55 -9.99 -5.05
CA LEU A 179 10.98 -8.76 -4.39
C LEU A 179 10.21 -7.56 -4.96
N LEU A 180 9.52 -6.81 -4.11
CA LEU A 180 8.93 -5.52 -4.45
C LEU A 180 9.94 -4.38 -4.35
N GLY A 181 10.73 -4.37 -3.30
CA GLY A 181 11.68 -3.30 -3.00
C GLY A 181 12.22 -3.39 -1.59
N HIS A 182 12.72 -2.29 -1.07
CA HIS A 182 13.29 -2.20 0.27
C HIS A 182 12.99 -0.85 0.93
N ALA A 183 13.04 -0.81 2.26
CA ALA A 183 12.94 0.42 3.03
C ALA A 183 14.06 1.39 2.61
N ALA A 184 13.69 2.58 2.14
CA ALA A 184 14.61 3.52 1.50
C ALA A 184 15.60 4.18 2.48
N ASP A 185 15.24 4.24 3.77
CA ASP A 185 16.00 5.02 4.76
C ASP A 185 15.85 4.45 6.19
N LYS A 186 16.68 4.98 7.09
CA LYS A 186 16.66 4.62 8.52
C LYS A 186 15.32 4.94 9.21
N ALA A 187 14.62 5.98 8.78
CA ALA A 187 13.33 6.36 9.36
C ALA A 187 12.25 5.30 9.01
N SER A 188 12.26 4.79 7.78
CA SER A 188 11.43 3.68 7.35
C SER A 188 11.71 2.39 8.12
N LEU A 189 12.99 2.05 8.32
CA LEU A 189 13.39 0.90 9.17
C LEU A 189 12.92 1.09 10.63
N ALA A 190 13.04 2.28 11.19
CA ALA A 190 12.55 2.58 12.53
C ALA A 190 11.02 2.43 12.63
N THR A 191 10.28 2.78 11.58
CA THR A 191 8.82 2.57 11.52
C THR A 191 8.48 1.08 11.48
N ILE A 192 9.18 0.28 10.66
CA ILE A 192 9.03 -1.18 10.63
C ILE A 192 9.30 -1.78 12.02
N ALA A 193 10.37 -1.34 12.70
CA ALA A 193 10.69 -1.79 14.05
C ALA A 193 9.60 -1.42 15.08
N ARG A 194 8.95 -0.25 14.94
CA ARG A 194 7.81 0.11 15.80
C ARG A 194 6.60 -0.79 15.56
N LEU A 195 6.24 -1.05 14.31
CA LEU A 195 5.17 -1.99 13.95
C LEU A 195 5.46 -3.40 14.51
N ALA A 196 6.70 -3.87 14.41
CA ALA A 196 7.11 -5.19 14.88
C ALA A 196 6.97 -5.37 16.41
N LYS A 197 6.92 -4.30 17.21
CA LYS A 197 6.64 -4.39 18.66
C LYS A 197 5.26 -4.98 18.98
N PHE A 198 4.35 -4.96 18.02
CA PHE A 198 3.00 -5.53 18.18
C PHE A 198 2.88 -6.97 17.67
N SER A 199 3.98 -7.59 17.27
CA SER A 199 4.02 -8.99 16.87
C SER A 199 3.77 -9.93 18.04
N THR A 200 3.08 -11.05 17.79
CA THR A 200 2.73 -12.05 18.82
C THR A 200 3.00 -13.48 18.33
N ALA A 201 3.08 -14.40 19.25
CA ALA A 201 3.21 -15.84 18.94
C ALA A 201 1.96 -16.41 18.22
N THR A 202 0.80 -15.77 18.34
CA THR A 202 -0.43 -16.12 17.61
C THR A 202 -0.46 -15.54 16.20
N GLU A 203 0.62 -14.85 15.79
CA GLU A 203 0.79 -14.18 14.50
C GLU A 203 -0.18 -13.01 14.23
N GLN A 204 -1.15 -12.75 15.09
CA GLN A 204 -2.00 -11.56 15.01
C GLN A 204 -1.36 -10.41 15.78
N PRO A 205 -1.38 -9.18 15.26
CA PRO A 205 -0.88 -8.03 16.02
C PRO A 205 -1.64 -7.87 17.35
N SER A 206 -0.93 -7.57 18.45
CA SER A 206 -1.54 -7.33 19.77
C SER A 206 -2.43 -6.09 19.82
N LYS A 207 -2.30 -5.19 18.86
CA LYS A 207 -3.16 -4.05 18.60
C LYS A 207 -3.41 -3.88 17.11
N PRO A 208 -4.54 -3.30 16.67
CA PRO A 208 -4.80 -3.05 15.26
C PRO A 208 -3.70 -2.23 14.60
N LEU A 209 -3.24 -2.68 13.45
CA LEU A 209 -2.24 -2.02 12.62
C LEU A 209 -2.79 -1.85 11.20
N TYR A 210 -2.67 -0.65 10.64
CA TYR A 210 -3.22 -0.30 9.34
C TYR A 210 -2.20 0.37 8.42
N ILE A 211 -2.44 0.23 7.13
CA ILE A 211 -1.93 1.11 6.07
C ILE A 211 -2.98 2.23 5.92
N TRP A 212 -2.70 3.42 6.42
CA TRP A 212 -3.62 4.55 6.30
C TRP A 212 -3.76 5.01 4.86
N THR A 213 -2.65 5.19 4.18
CA THR A 213 -2.59 5.53 2.74
C THR A 213 -1.32 4.99 2.10
N ALA A 214 -1.39 4.76 0.79
CA ALA A 214 -0.21 4.46 -0.02
C ALA A 214 -0.18 5.38 -1.25
N LYS A 215 1.00 5.95 -1.56
CA LYS A 215 1.19 6.86 -2.70
C LYS A 215 2.41 6.46 -3.50
N LEU A 216 2.29 6.50 -4.83
CA LEU A 216 3.40 6.31 -5.76
C LEU A 216 4.13 7.65 -5.95
N VAL A 217 5.45 7.66 -5.73
CA VAL A 217 6.36 8.77 -6.01
C VAL A 217 7.27 8.36 -7.15
N ARG A 218 7.45 9.22 -8.14
CA ARG A 218 8.36 9.04 -9.28
C ARG A 218 9.43 10.12 -9.23
N GLU A 219 10.67 9.73 -9.51
CA GLU A 219 11.82 10.64 -9.67
C GLU A 219 12.14 10.84 -11.16
#